data_0a829c550bb35a5594ecce91949185a0
#
_entry.id   0a829c550bb35a5594ecce91949185a0
#
_cell.length_a   1.000
_cell.length_b   1.000
_cell.length_c   1.000
_cell.angle_alpha   90.00
_cell.angle_beta   90.00
_cell.angle_gamma   90.00
#
_symmetry.space_group_name_H-M   'P 1'
#
loop_
_entity.id
_entity.type
_entity.pdbx_description
1 polymer ?
#
loop_
_entity_poly.entity_id
_entity_poly.type
_entity_poly.pdbx_seq_one_letter_code
_entity_poly.pdbx_strand_id
1 'polypeptide(L)'
;MEKDVLTREKRLLRRNKWAYSVGGIGRDMIYQLIATFFITYIQYSGLGLTAAQFSVIGILLVVGRIWDAVNDPFMGSIVENTHSRWGKFRPWILIGALLSGIVIVIMFNFRSPAQWLGGWGYVIFFFIIYLFWEAAFTLNDIPYWSLIPALSKNKKDRDVITTMVVVFAGIGAFAGNAIISLTTVGNMVRGYSLISITFVAIFLACTFLTVFGVKEPAEEYDEKAEKVTLKKMFSVIAHNDQLLWASLALMLYSIGSALLTALGYNWFYLEIGYNGTLTMIFIVSFAVSNIVVQSLYAALAKKFTRKQLMRFSFVSLAFGYTLLLALGWRGFLPVNIVTACVFGLFVFGGQAIFYMVIIVNMTNTIEYNEYKTGDRNEAIVFSLRPFVAKLSSAIQGLVVILVLVLSGIYGMSQNISELENQLSIFNEMSLDQKQEFYNNVMAGQIVLDQADLKDSEKAVIYAALQDPANAVFVINSDPADNITDGLVTGMTIDKAADAVFKNNDNVDVPMRLTLRLAITVLPALLIGASMLLLNKKFIIDEIYYEKITEETRLRREQTSGSAIS
;
A
#
# COMPACT_ATOMS: atom_id res chain seq x y z
N MET A 1 -2.27 -49.97 -7.84
CA MET A 1 -1.32 -49.37 -6.89
C MET A 1 -0.72 -48.06 -7.46
N GLU A 2 -0.04 -48.09 -8.62
CA GLU A 2 0.58 -46.89 -9.23
C GLU A 2 -0.45 -45.82 -9.64
N LYS A 3 -1.60 -46.18 -10.25
CA LYS A 3 -2.69 -45.25 -10.58
C LYS A 3 -3.33 -44.59 -9.35
N ASP A 4 -3.38 -45.33 -8.23
CA ASP A 4 -3.96 -44.79 -6.98
C ASP A 4 -2.99 -43.81 -6.30
N VAL A 5 -1.71 -44.06 -6.36
CA VAL A 5 -0.65 -43.15 -5.87
C VAL A 5 -0.66 -41.88 -6.66
N LEU A 6 -0.64 -41.94 -8.01
CA LEU A 6 -0.74 -40.76 -8.90
C LEU A 6 -2.03 -39.93 -8.68
N THR A 7 -3.13 -40.62 -8.43
CA THR A 7 -4.41 -39.93 -8.17
C THR A 7 -4.37 -39.21 -6.80
N ARG A 8 -3.77 -39.83 -5.80
CA ARG A 8 -3.58 -39.26 -4.46
C ARG A 8 -2.64 -38.04 -4.48
N GLU A 9 -1.55 -38.11 -5.21
CA GLU A 9 -0.60 -36.99 -5.39
C GLU A 9 -1.27 -35.80 -6.10
N LYS A 10 -2.00 -36.02 -7.20
CA LYS A 10 -2.75 -34.98 -7.90
C LYS A 10 -3.79 -34.32 -7.00
N ARG A 11 -4.48 -35.10 -6.17
CA ARG A 11 -5.46 -34.56 -5.19
C ARG A 11 -4.78 -33.71 -4.12
N LEU A 12 -3.64 -34.18 -3.61
CA LEU A 12 -2.85 -33.45 -2.62
C LEU A 12 -2.32 -32.13 -3.19
N LEU A 13 -1.76 -32.16 -4.40
CA LEU A 13 -1.25 -30.98 -5.07
C LEU A 13 -2.39 -29.96 -5.33
N ARG A 14 -3.55 -30.41 -5.80
CA ARG A 14 -4.72 -29.55 -6.00
C ARG A 14 -5.16 -28.90 -4.69
N ARG A 15 -5.21 -29.66 -3.60
CA ARG A 15 -5.54 -29.15 -2.26
C ARG A 15 -4.52 -28.12 -1.80
N ASN A 16 -3.22 -28.41 -1.92
CA ASN A 16 -2.14 -27.52 -1.53
C ASN A 16 -2.19 -26.20 -2.33
N LYS A 17 -2.42 -26.26 -3.65
CA LYS A 17 -2.56 -25.07 -4.51
C LYS A 17 -3.62 -24.11 -4.00
N TRP A 18 -4.82 -24.60 -3.73
CA TRP A 18 -5.92 -23.76 -3.27
C TRP A 18 -5.73 -23.28 -1.82
N ALA A 19 -5.42 -24.18 -0.90
CA ALA A 19 -5.25 -23.85 0.51
C ALA A 19 -4.13 -22.83 0.74
N TYR A 20 -3.05 -22.93 -0.03
CA TYR A 20 -1.95 -21.97 0.00
C TYR A 20 -2.33 -20.63 -0.62
N SER A 21 -2.90 -20.65 -1.82
CA SER A 21 -3.18 -19.41 -2.57
C SER A 21 -4.20 -18.53 -1.86
N VAL A 22 -5.24 -19.10 -1.23
CA VAL A 22 -6.24 -18.35 -0.45
C VAL A 22 -5.59 -17.59 0.71
N GLY A 23 -4.52 -18.12 1.30
CA GLY A 23 -3.75 -17.41 2.33
C GLY A 23 -3.26 -16.03 1.90
N GLY A 24 -2.95 -15.87 0.62
CA GLY A 24 -2.51 -14.61 0.04
C GLY A 24 -3.54 -13.47 0.17
N ILE A 25 -4.85 -13.78 0.14
CA ILE A 25 -5.91 -12.76 0.28
C ILE A 25 -5.78 -12.03 1.62
N GLY A 26 -5.85 -12.78 2.72
CA GLY A 26 -5.83 -12.18 4.06
C GLY A 26 -4.49 -11.51 4.37
N ARG A 27 -3.39 -12.13 3.93
CA ARG A 27 -2.04 -11.59 4.13
C ARG A 27 -1.85 -10.23 3.46
N ASP A 28 -2.19 -10.08 2.20
CA ASP A 28 -2.00 -8.84 1.48
C ASP A 28 -3.05 -7.78 1.86
N MET A 29 -4.26 -8.19 2.23
CA MET A 29 -5.27 -7.28 2.78
C MET A 29 -4.76 -6.59 4.05
N ILE A 30 -4.18 -7.35 4.99
CA ILE A 30 -3.66 -6.79 6.24
C ILE A 30 -2.36 -5.99 6.02
N TYR A 31 -1.52 -6.41 5.08
CA TYR A 31 -0.33 -5.67 4.69
C TYR A 31 -0.67 -4.28 4.14
N GLN A 32 -1.71 -4.17 3.29
CA GLN A 32 -2.16 -2.89 2.75
C GLN A 32 -2.67 -1.93 3.82
N LEU A 33 -3.33 -2.44 4.86
CA LEU A 33 -3.79 -1.62 5.98
C LEU A 33 -2.62 -0.85 6.63
N ILE A 34 -1.46 -1.49 6.77
CA ILE A 34 -0.27 -0.85 7.34
C ILE A 34 0.51 -0.08 6.27
N ALA A 35 0.80 -0.69 5.13
CA ALA A 35 1.69 -0.11 4.14
C ALA A 35 1.12 1.16 3.48
N THR A 36 -0.19 1.23 3.30
CA THR A 36 -0.84 2.34 2.59
C THR A 36 -1.61 3.27 3.52
N PHE A 37 -2.34 2.72 4.49
CA PHE A 37 -3.32 3.50 5.25
C PHE A 37 -2.87 3.88 6.67
N PHE A 38 -1.76 3.37 7.16
CA PHE A 38 -1.36 3.64 8.52
C PHE A 38 -1.00 5.11 8.76
N ILE A 39 -0.33 5.75 7.81
CA ILE A 39 -0.06 7.19 7.87
C ILE A 39 -1.38 7.97 7.84
N THR A 40 -2.32 7.57 6.98
CA THR A 40 -3.65 8.19 6.91
C THR A 40 -4.43 8.00 8.22
N TYR A 41 -4.35 6.81 8.84
CA TYR A 41 -4.92 6.59 10.16
C TYR A 41 -4.37 7.56 11.20
N ILE A 42 -3.03 7.68 11.32
CA ILE A 42 -2.42 8.60 12.29
C ILE A 42 -2.80 10.06 11.98
N GLN A 43 -2.89 10.41 10.69
CA GLN A 43 -3.27 11.73 10.22
C GLN A 43 -4.70 12.12 10.64
N TYR A 44 -5.67 11.20 10.56
CA TYR A 44 -7.10 11.47 10.77
C TYR A 44 -7.67 10.85 12.05
N SER A 45 -6.86 10.29 12.94
CA SER A 45 -7.35 9.59 14.13
C SER A 45 -7.59 10.47 15.36
N GLY A 46 -7.41 11.78 15.25
CA GLY A 46 -7.60 12.71 16.37
C GLY A 46 -6.69 12.44 17.57
N LEU A 47 -5.43 12.05 17.33
CA LEU A 47 -4.45 11.77 18.37
C LEU A 47 -3.88 13.06 19.01
N GLY A 48 -4.20 14.24 18.46
CA GLY A 48 -3.71 15.52 18.95
C GLY A 48 -2.19 15.71 18.83
N LEU A 49 -1.55 15.01 17.88
CA LEU A 49 -0.10 15.12 17.67
C LEU A 49 0.26 16.44 17.01
N THR A 50 1.36 17.06 17.44
CA THR A 50 1.92 18.20 16.74
C THR A 50 2.54 17.79 15.40
N ALA A 51 2.71 18.76 14.48
CA ALA A 51 3.38 18.51 13.19
C ALA A 51 4.81 17.96 13.38
N ALA A 52 5.52 18.38 14.43
CA ALA A 52 6.84 17.85 14.77
C ALA A 52 6.78 16.37 15.18
N GLN A 53 5.83 15.99 16.04
CA GLN A 53 5.63 14.60 16.47
C GLN A 53 5.24 13.71 15.27
N PHE A 54 4.34 14.17 14.41
CA PHE A 54 3.96 13.48 13.19
C PHE A 54 5.15 13.32 12.23
N SER A 55 6.01 14.34 12.10
CA SER A 55 7.24 14.25 11.29
C SER A 55 8.23 13.23 11.84
N VAL A 56 8.38 13.14 13.16
CA VAL A 56 9.24 12.13 13.81
C VAL A 56 8.71 10.72 13.54
N ILE A 57 7.41 10.51 13.51
CA ILE A 57 6.81 9.22 13.11
C ILE A 57 7.29 8.83 11.70
N GLY A 58 7.38 9.76 10.75
CA GLY A 58 7.93 9.49 9.43
C GLY A 58 9.37 8.97 9.45
N ILE A 59 10.20 9.57 10.28
CA ILE A 59 11.59 9.10 10.47
C ILE A 59 11.61 7.70 11.09
N LEU A 60 10.76 7.45 12.08
CA LEU A 60 10.68 6.16 12.76
C LEU A 60 10.17 5.05 11.83
N LEU A 61 9.30 5.36 10.86
CA LEU A 61 8.92 4.41 9.81
C LEU A 61 10.13 3.98 8.96
N VAL A 62 11.02 4.92 8.61
CA VAL A 62 12.27 4.58 7.91
C VAL A 62 13.15 3.67 8.76
N VAL A 63 13.32 4.01 10.05
CA VAL A 63 14.10 3.18 10.99
C VAL A 63 13.50 1.78 11.11
N GLY A 64 12.17 1.67 11.20
CA GLY A 64 11.47 0.39 11.25
C GLY A 64 11.69 -0.45 9.99
N ARG A 65 11.69 0.15 8.80
CA ARG A 65 12.01 -0.57 7.55
C ARG A 65 13.46 -1.03 7.47
N ILE A 66 14.40 -0.26 8.01
CA ILE A 66 15.80 -0.71 8.12
C ILE A 66 15.89 -1.89 9.09
N TRP A 67 15.18 -1.82 10.22
CA TRP A 67 15.08 -2.92 11.18
C TRP A 67 14.51 -4.18 10.52
N ASP A 68 13.43 -4.06 9.76
CA ASP A 68 12.82 -5.17 9.01
C ASP A 68 13.83 -5.85 8.06
N ALA A 69 14.58 -5.06 7.30
CA ALA A 69 15.60 -5.56 6.39
C ALA A 69 16.75 -6.32 7.12
N VAL A 70 17.08 -5.91 8.37
CA VAL A 70 18.06 -6.61 9.21
C VAL A 70 17.46 -7.87 9.84
N ASN A 71 16.18 -7.83 10.21
CA ASN A 71 15.47 -8.93 10.86
C ASN A 71 15.20 -10.12 9.90
N ASP A 72 14.98 -9.86 8.60
CA ASP A 72 14.67 -10.89 7.60
C ASP A 72 15.67 -12.09 7.58
N PRO A 73 17.01 -11.88 7.53
CA PRO A 73 17.98 -12.97 7.58
C PRO A 73 17.94 -13.78 8.89
N PHE A 74 17.67 -13.13 10.03
CA PHE A 74 17.55 -13.83 11.32
C PHE A 74 16.35 -14.77 11.28
N MET A 75 15.23 -14.28 10.78
CA MET A 75 14.02 -15.08 10.65
C MET A 75 14.19 -16.24 9.68
N GLY A 76 14.83 -16.00 8.53
CA GLY A 76 15.19 -17.07 7.60
C GLY A 76 15.99 -18.18 8.29
N SER A 77 16.99 -17.81 9.08
CA SER A 77 17.82 -18.78 9.83
C SER A 77 17.02 -19.56 10.89
N ILE A 78 16.13 -18.89 11.63
CA ILE A 78 15.26 -19.54 12.63
C ILE A 78 14.35 -20.57 11.94
N VAL A 79 13.73 -20.19 10.83
CA VAL A 79 12.86 -21.08 10.06
C VAL A 79 13.61 -22.26 9.50
N GLU A 80 14.82 -22.04 8.94
CA GLU A 80 15.65 -23.10 8.39
C GLU A 80 16.05 -24.17 9.44
N ASN A 81 16.28 -23.76 10.67
CA ASN A 81 16.67 -24.65 11.77
C ASN A 81 15.47 -25.27 12.51
N THR A 82 14.24 -25.01 12.06
CA THR A 82 13.03 -25.52 12.74
C THR A 82 12.69 -26.92 12.29
N HIS A 83 12.57 -27.83 13.26
CA HIS A 83 12.11 -29.20 13.08
C HIS A 83 10.86 -29.42 13.96
N SER A 84 9.67 -29.44 13.34
CA SER A 84 8.45 -29.65 14.09
C SER A 84 7.54 -30.73 13.48
N ARG A 85 6.68 -31.32 14.30
CA ARG A 85 5.66 -32.30 13.85
C ARG A 85 4.66 -31.72 12.84
N TRP A 86 4.56 -30.38 12.76
CA TRP A 86 3.66 -29.66 11.85
C TRP A 86 4.36 -29.27 10.54
N GLY A 87 5.63 -29.58 10.39
CA GLY A 87 6.49 -29.14 9.29
C GLY A 87 7.42 -27.99 9.71
N LYS A 88 8.18 -27.50 8.76
CA LYS A 88 9.19 -26.46 8.95
C LYS A 88 8.59 -25.06 8.97
N PHE A 89 7.63 -24.78 8.07
CA PHE A 89 7.12 -23.43 7.80
C PHE A 89 5.81 -23.13 8.54
N ARG A 90 4.89 -24.09 8.61
CA ARG A 90 3.53 -23.92 9.13
C ARG A 90 3.43 -23.36 10.55
N PRO A 91 4.27 -23.78 11.53
CA PRO A 91 4.24 -23.22 12.87
C PRO A 91 4.51 -21.71 12.88
N TRP A 92 5.50 -21.28 12.11
CA TRP A 92 5.88 -19.86 12.04
C TRP A 92 4.85 -19.01 11.33
N ILE A 93 4.23 -19.52 10.25
CA ILE A 93 3.11 -18.86 9.57
C ILE A 93 1.98 -18.61 10.57
N LEU A 94 1.65 -19.58 11.42
CA LEU A 94 0.59 -19.44 12.41
C LEU A 94 0.97 -18.47 13.54
N ILE A 95 2.14 -18.65 14.14
CA ILE A 95 2.62 -17.77 15.23
C ILE A 95 2.72 -16.32 14.75
N GLY A 96 3.33 -16.10 13.58
CA GLY A 96 3.45 -14.79 12.99
C GLY A 96 2.09 -14.14 12.71
N ALA A 97 1.11 -14.91 12.23
CA ALA A 97 -0.24 -14.39 11.99
C ALA A 97 -0.96 -13.99 13.29
N LEU A 98 -0.86 -14.81 14.34
CA LEU A 98 -1.47 -14.52 15.64
C LEU A 98 -0.85 -13.26 16.26
N LEU A 99 0.48 -13.17 16.29
CA LEU A 99 1.18 -12.01 16.82
C LEU A 99 0.88 -10.76 16.01
N SER A 100 0.92 -10.83 14.67
CA SER A 100 0.57 -9.72 13.78
C SER A 100 -0.87 -9.25 14.03
N GLY A 101 -1.81 -10.17 14.18
CA GLY A 101 -3.19 -9.85 14.48
C GLY A 101 -3.36 -9.09 15.80
N ILE A 102 -2.70 -9.54 16.87
CA ILE A 102 -2.70 -8.84 18.17
C ILE A 102 -2.13 -7.44 18.03
N VAL A 103 -0.97 -7.32 17.41
CA VAL A 103 -0.29 -6.02 17.23
C VAL A 103 -1.16 -5.05 16.45
N ILE A 104 -1.80 -5.48 15.35
CA ILE A 104 -2.68 -4.61 14.55
C ILE A 104 -3.90 -4.15 15.36
N VAL A 105 -4.55 -5.04 16.09
CA VAL A 105 -5.68 -4.64 16.95
C VAL A 105 -5.21 -3.58 17.96
N ILE A 106 -4.03 -3.75 18.57
CA ILE A 106 -3.47 -2.74 19.48
C ILE A 106 -3.19 -1.43 18.75
N MET A 107 -2.55 -1.46 17.57
CA MET A 107 -2.17 -0.26 16.80
C MET A 107 -3.36 0.63 16.46
N PHE A 108 -4.50 0.05 16.10
CA PHE A 108 -5.67 0.81 15.63
C PHE A 108 -6.72 1.08 16.72
N ASN A 109 -6.66 0.39 17.86
CA ASN A 109 -7.68 0.53 18.91
C ASN A 109 -7.12 1.13 20.21
N PHE A 110 -5.81 1.05 20.47
CA PHE A 110 -5.24 1.53 21.71
C PHE A 110 -4.70 2.96 21.55
N ARG A 111 -5.59 3.95 21.69
CA ARG A 111 -5.29 5.39 21.55
C ARG A 111 -4.89 6.05 22.89
N SER A 112 -5.17 5.41 23.99
CA SER A 112 -4.94 5.91 25.35
C SER A 112 -3.51 6.44 25.63
N PRO A 113 -2.42 5.89 25.03
CA PRO A 113 -1.09 6.45 25.24
C PRO A 113 -0.97 7.93 24.87
N ALA A 114 -1.70 8.41 23.87
CA ALA A 114 -1.71 9.84 23.52
C ALA A 114 -2.34 10.69 24.63
N GLN A 115 -3.37 10.17 25.31
CA GLN A 115 -4.07 10.85 26.40
C GLN A 115 -3.27 10.82 27.71
N TRP A 116 -2.66 9.65 28.04
CA TRP A 116 -2.01 9.45 29.33
C TRP A 116 -0.54 9.91 29.37
N LEU A 117 0.18 9.70 28.26
CA LEU A 117 1.62 9.99 28.16
C LEU A 117 1.91 11.24 27.32
N GLY A 118 0.87 11.87 26.76
CA GLY A 118 0.99 12.98 25.82
C GLY A 118 1.54 12.54 24.45
N GLY A 119 1.62 13.49 23.53
CA GLY A 119 1.99 13.19 22.15
C GLY A 119 3.36 12.53 21.97
N TRP A 120 4.38 12.91 22.75
CA TRP A 120 5.69 12.24 22.71
C TRP A 120 5.65 10.82 23.28
N GLY A 121 4.84 10.57 24.31
CA GLY A 121 4.61 9.23 24.81
C GLY A 121 3.96 8.33 23.78
N TYR A 122 3.01 8.88 22.98
CA TYR A 122 2.45 8.16 21.86
C TYR A 122 3.49 7.85 20.77
N VAL A 123 4.38 8.78 20.45
CA VAL A 123 5.47 8.55 19.46
C VAL A 123 6.36 7.38 19.87
N ILE A 124 6.71 7.30 21.16
CA ILE A 124 7.49 6.17 21.71
C ILE A 124 6.70 4.86 21.64
N PHE A 125 5.45 4.87 22.10
CA PHE A 125 4.54 3.72 22.00
C PHE A 125 4.40 3.24 20.55
N PHE A 126 4.16 4.18 19.64
CA PHE A 126 4.06 3.92 18.20
C PHE A 126 5.31 3.19 17.68
N PHE A 127 6.49 3.69 17.99
CA PHE A 127 7.74 3.10 17.51
C PHE A 127 7.92 1.67 18.01
N ILE A 128 7.66 1.43 19.29
CA ILE A 128 7.77 0.09 19.89
C ILE A 128 6.78 -0.87 19.21
N ILE A 129 5.50 -0.49 19.10
CA ILE A 129 4.48 -1.36 18.53
C ILE A 129 4.71 -1.59 17.02
N TYR A 130 5.25 -0.59 16.32
CA TYR A 130 5.60 -0.71 14.90
C TYR A 130 6.77 -1.69 14.68
N LEU A 131 7.79 -1.66 15.53
CA LEU A 131 8.87 -2.67 15.48
C LEU A 131 8.35 -4.09 15.76
N PHE A 132 7.40 -4.23 16.71
CA PHE A 132 6.74 -5.52 16.93
C PHE A 132 5.90 -5.97 15.74
N TRP A 133 5.24 -5.05 15.05
CA TRP A 133 4.54 -5.35 13.80
C TRP A 133 5.49 -5.90 12.74
N GLU A 134 6.59 -5.21 12.45
CA GLU A 134 7.56 -5.64 11.45
C GLU A 134 8.10 -7.04 11.81
N ALA A 135 8.50 -7.27 13.04
CA ALA A 135 8.99 -8.57 13.49
C ALA A 135 7.92 -9.68 13.38
N ALA A 136 6.70 -9.42 13.84
CA ALA A 136 5.60 -10.39 13.81
C ALA A 136 5.17 -10.71 12.37
N PHE A 137 5.13 -9.71 11.49
CA PHE A 137 4.77 -9.93 10.09
C PHE A 137 5.86 -10.72 9.34
N THR A 138 7.13 -10.43 9.59
CA THR A 138 8.26 -11.19 9.04
C THR A 138 8.21 -12.68 9.45
N LEU A 139 7.78 -12.98 10.69
CA LEU A 139 7.53 -14.35 11.16
C LEU A 139 6.48 -15.10 10.31
N ASN A 140 5.53 -14.39 9.73
CA ASN A 140 4.53 -14.96 8.82
C ASN A 140 5.02 -14.96 7.37
N ASP A 141 5.56 -13.83 6.90
CA ASP A 141 5.84 -13.58 5.49
C ASP A 141 6.96 -14.45 4.92
N ILE A 142 8.10 -14.54 5.60
CA ILE A 142 9.24 -15.34 5.14
C ILE A 142 8.88 -16.83 5.02
N PRO A 143 8.31 -17.49 6.04
CA PRO A 143 7.91 -18.90 5.92
C PRO A 143 6.82 -19.10 4.88
N TYR A 144 5.90 -18.14 4.72
CA TYR A 144 4.84 -18.22 3.73
C TYR A 144 5.40 -18.32 2.31
N TRP A 145 6.30 -17.42 1.91
CA TRP A 145 6.93 -17.47 0.58
C TRP A 145 7.89 -18.65 0.42
N SER A 146 8.59 -19.02 1.48
CA SER A 146 9.51 -20.17 1.49
C SER A 146 8.80 -21.52 1.40
N LEU A 147 7.50 -21.54 1.64
CA LEU A 147 6.68 -22.76 1.51
C LEU A 147 6.47 -23.19 0.05
N ILE A 148 6.52 -22.25 -0.94
CA ILE A 148 6.26 -22.56 -2.36
C ILE A 148 7.13 -23.68 -2.91
N PRO A 149 8.47 -23.66 -2.78
CA PRO A 149 9.33 -24.75 -3.22
C PRO A 149 9.01 -26.07 -2.55
N ALA A 150 8.53 -26.03 -1.31
CA ALA A 150 8.14 -27.20 -0.53
C ALA A 150 6.85 -27.89 -1.02
N LEU A 151 5.99 -27.16 -1.74
CA LEU A 151 4.69 -27.69 -2.17
C LEU A 151 4.76 -28.61 -3.38
N SER A 152 5.79 -28.49 -4.23
CA SER A 152 5.98 -29.32 -5.42
C SER A 152 7.45 -29.33 -5.87
N LYS A 153 7.94 -30.53 -6.23
CA LYS A 153 9.26 -30.70 -6.90
C LYS A 153 9.20 -30.28 -8.37
N ASN A 154 8.01 -30.24 -8.98
CA ASN A 154 7.83 -29.90 -10.39
C ASN A 154 7.78 -28.38 -10.59
N LYS A 155 8.69 -27.84 -11.42
CA LYS A 155 8.76 -26.41 -11.74
C LYS A 155 7.42 -25.85 -12.27
N LYS A 156 6.75 -26.55 -13.19
CA LYS A 156 5.47 -26.11 -13.75
C LYS A 156 4.38 -25.93 -12.67
N ASP A 157 4.35 -26.83 -11.69
CA ASP A 157 3.38 -26.75 -10.59
C ASP A 157 3.71 -25.59 -9.64
N ARG A 158 4.99 -25.32 -9.37
CA ARG A 158 5.44 -24.17 -8.59
C ARG A 158 5.05 -22.86 -9.29
N ASP A 159 5.25 -22.76 -10.60
CA ASP A 159 4.89 -21.59 -11.40
C ASP A 159 3.37 -21.33 -11.32
N VAL A 160 2.55 -22.39 -11.41
CA VAL A 160 1.09 -22.27 -11.24
C VAL A 160 0.71 -21.82 -9.83
N ILE A 161 1.33 -22.39 -8.78
CA ILE A 161 1.08 -21.98 -7.39
C ILE A 161 1.46 -20.52 -7.19
N THR A 162 2.63 -20.10 -7.66
CA THR A 162 3.12 -18.72 -7.57
C THR A 162 2.17 -17.75 -8.29
N THR A 163 1.73 -18.11 -9.48
CA THR A 163 0.75 -17.28 -10.23
C THR A 163 -0.57 -17.16 -9.47
N MET A 164 -1.09 -18.28 -8.96
CA MET A 164 -2.33 -18.27 -8.18
C MET A 164 -2.22 -17.41 -6.93
N VAL A 165 -1.16 -17.57 -6.13
CA VAL A 165 -1.01 -16.78 -4.90
C VAL A 165 -0.88 -15.29 -5.19
N VAL A 166 -0.18 -14.89 -6.26
CA VAL A 166 -0.06 -13.48 -6.65
C VAL A 166 -1.41 -12.89 -7.05
N VAL A 167 -2.25 -13.65 -7.78
CA VAL A 167 -3.61 -13.22 -8.14
C VAL A 167 -4.48 -13.07 -6.90
N PHE A 168 -4.47 -14.04 -5.97
CA PHE A 168 -5.25 -13.98 -4.74
C PHE A 168 -4.78 -12.87 -3.80
N ALA A 169 -3.47 -12.66 -3.69
CA ALA A 169 -2.86 -11.54 -2.98
C ALA A 169 -3.31 -10.19 -3.56
N GLY A 170 -3.30 -10.05 -4.88
CA GLY A 170 -3.82 -8.87 -5.57
C GLY A 170 -5.31 -8.62 -5.28
N ILE A 171 -6.14 -9.66 -5.28
CA ILE A 171 -7.55 -9.55 -4.88
C ILE A 171 -7.66 -9.03 -3.45
N GLY A 172 -6.88 -9.58 -2.51
CA GLY A 172 -6.83 -9.14 -1.12
C GLY A 172 -6.44 -7.67 -0.98
N ALA A 173 -5.37 -7.26 -1.65
CA ALA A 173 -4.87 -5.89 -1.62
C ALA A 173 -5.89 -4.88 -2.15
N PHE A 174 -6.48 -5.13 -3.33
CA PHE A 174 -7.44 -4.20 -3.94
C PHE A 174 -8.78 -4.19 -3.22
N ALA A 175 -9.29 -5.35 -2.79
CA ALA A 175 -10.50 -5.42 -1.97
C ALA A 175 -10.28 -4.70 -0.62
N GLY A 176 -9.13 -4.89 0.01
CA GLY A 176 -8.75 -4.18 1.22
C GLY A 176 -8.79 -2.67 1.05
N ASN A 177 -8.13 -2.14 0.02
CA ASN A 177 -8.13 -0.71 -0.28
C ASN A 177 -9.54 -0.14 -0.51
N ALA A 178 -10.38 -0.87 -1.25
CA ALA A 178 -11.76 -0.46 -1.52
C ALA A 178 -12.63 -0.45 -0.24
N ILE A 179 -12.53 -1.50 0.57
CA ILE A 179 -13.28 -1.63 1.84
C ILE A 179 -12.85 -0.53 2.82
N ILE A 180 -11.54 -0.27 2.96
CA ILE A 180 -11.03 0.80 3.83
C ILE A 180 -11.63 2.14 3.40
N SER A 181 -11.56 2.49 2.12
CA SER A 181 -12.08 3.76 1.61
C SER A 181 -13.57 3.94 1.85
N LEU A 182 -14.37 2.86 1.75
CA LEU A 182 -15.81 2.90 1.98
C LEU A 182 -16.20 3.05 3.46
N THR A 183 -15.39 2.51 4.36
CA THR A 183 -15.77 2.37 5.77
C THR A 183 -15.11 3.38 6.69
N THR A 184 -14.00 4.00 6.26
CA THR A 184 -13.28 4.96 7.12
C THR A 184 -13.70 6.40 6.89
N VAL A 185 -14.05 6.79 5.66
CA VAL A 185 -14.44 8.17 5.35
C VAL A 185 -15.74 8.51 6.06
N GLY A 186 -15.74 9.60 6.82
CA GLY A 186 -16.88 10.04 7.63
C GLY A 186 -16.85 9.57 9.08
N ASN A 187 -16.03 8.56 9.41
CA ASN A 187 -15.77 8.11 10.78
C ASN A 187 -14.45 7.34 10.84
N MET A 188 -13.35 8.07 10.70
CA MET A 188 -12.01 7.46 10.59
C MET A 188 -11.67 6.56 11.78
N VAL A 189 -11.90 7.04 12.99
CA VAL A 189 -11.55 6.31 14.22
C VAL A 189 -12.28 4.97 14.32
N ARG A 190 -13.61 5.01 14.22
CA ARG A 190 -14.45 3.80 14.32
C ARG A 190 -14.26 2.89 13.10
N GLY A 191 -14.12 3.49 11.91
CA GLY A 191 -13.87 2.76 10.67
C GLY A 191 -12.59 1.94 10.74
N TYR A 192 -11.47 2.54 11.13
CA TYR A 192 -10.21 1.81 11.29
C TYR A 192 -10.23 0.79 12.42
N SER A 193 -10.93 1.09 13.52
CA SER A 193 -11.15 0.11 14.59
C SER A 193 -11.86 -1.14 14.08
N LEU A 194 -12.99 -0.97 13.40
CA LEU A 194 -13.77 -2.07 12.83
C LEU A 194 -12.98 -2.85 11.77
N ILE A 195 -12.30 -2.14 10.86
CA ILE A 195 -11.50 -2.75 9.79
C ILE A 195 -10.35 -3.55 10.37
N SER A 196 -9.63 -3.02 11.35
CA SER A 196 -8.51 -3.73 11.96
C SER A 196 -8.94 -5.09 12.51
N ILE A 197 -10.06 -5.15 13.22
CA ILE A 197 -10.62 -6.40 13.76
C ILE A 197 -11.09 -7.32 12.63
N THR A 198 -11.84 -6.79 11.66
CA THR A 198 -12.39 -7.57 10.55
C THR A 198 -11.27 -8.14 9.66
N PHE A 199 -10.26 -7.33 9.32
CA PHE A 199 -9.14 -7.79 8.49
C PHE A 199 -8.27 -8.80 9.22
N VAL A 200 -8.06 -8.63 10.53
CA VAL A 200 -7.38 -9.64 11.35
C VAL A 200 -8.17 -10.95 11.35
N ALA A 201 -9.49 -10.92 11.48
CA ALA A 201 -10.32 -12.12 11.43
C ALA A 201 -10.21 -12.83 10.06
N ILE A 202 -10.28 -12.08 8.94
CA ILE A 202 -10.08 -12.62 7.59
C ILE A 202 -8.66 -13.18 7.42
N PHE A 203 -7.64 -12.46 7.87
CA PHE A 203 -6.25 -12.90 7.81
C PHE A 203 -6.01 -14.21 8.57
N LEU A 204 -6.54 -14.31 9.79
CA LEU A 204 -6.45 -15.54 10.59
C LEU A 204 -7.20 -16.68 9.93
N ALA A 205 -8.42 -16.45 9.42
CA ALA A 205 -9.18 -17.47 8.70
C ALA A 205 -8.43 -17.99 7.47
N CYS A 206 -7.89 -17.10 6.64
CA CYS A 206 -7.06 -17.44 5.49
C CYS A 206 -5.78 -18.19 5.90
N THR A 207 -5.13 -17.74 6.98
CA THR A 207 -3.94 -18.41 7.54
C THR A 207 -4.28 -19.80 8.06
N PHE A 208 -5.38 -19.98 8.76
CA PHE A 208 -5.83 -21.30 9.22
C PHE A 208 -6.08 -22.25 8.04
N LEU A 209 -6.72 -21.77 6.97
CA LEU A 209 -6.88 -22.56 5.74
C LEU A 209 -5.54 -22.98 5.15
N THR A 210 -4.54 -22.08 5.16
CA THR A 210 -3.18 -22.43 4.69
C THR A 210 -2.51 -23.44 5.62
N VAL A 211 -2.44 -23.16 6.92
CA VAL A 211 -1.71 -23.98 7.90
C VAL A 211 -2.28 -25.39 8.03
N PHE A 212 -3.61 -25.54 8.06
CA PHE A 212 -4.27 -26.83 8.19
C PHE A 212 -4.63 -27.48 6.85
N GLY A 213 -4.77 -26.65 5.81
CA GLY A 213 -5.05 -27.13 4.46
C GLY A 213 -3.83 -27.67 3.72
N VAL A 214 -2.66 -27.07 3.89
CA VAL A 214 -1.43 -27.50 3.24
C VAL A 214 -0.82 -28.69 3.97
N LYS A 215 -0.25 -29.64 3.22
CA LYS A 215 0.62 -30.68 3.74
C LYS A 215 2.02 -30.48 3.17
N GLU A 216 2.97 -30.23 4.05
CA GLU A 216 4.38 -30.25 3.70
C GLU A 216 4.80 -31.72 3.49
N PRO A 217 5.55 -32.06 2.43
CA PRO A 217 6.13 -33.39 2.29
C PRO A 217 7.11 -33.66 3.44
N ALA A 218 7.10 -34.90 3.94
CA ALA A 218 7.94 -35.31 5.06
C ALA A 218 9.43 -35.56 4.67
N GLU A 219 9.77 -35.42 3.40
CA GLU A 219 11.10 -35.71 2.89
C GLU A 219 12.07 -34.56 3.04
N GLU A 220 13.31 -34.91 3.41
CA GLU A 220 14.46 -34.05 3.56
C GLU A 220 14.64 -33.11 2.36
N TYR A 221 14.52 -31.81 2.62
CA TYR A 221 14.98 -30.78 1.71
C TYR A 221 16.50 -30.71 1.79
N ASP A 222 17.17 -31.46 0.93
CA ASP A 222 18.64 -31.53 0.86
C ASP A 222 19.25 -30.45 -0.05
N GLU A 223 18.43 -29.55 -0.60
CA GLU A 223 18.94 -28.38 -1.25
C GLU A 223 19.28 -27.32 -0.18
N LYS A 224 20.54 -27.23 0.19
CA LYS A 224 21.12 -26.08 0.88
C LYS A 224 20.86 -24.85 0.02
N ALA A 225 19.72 -24.22 0.22
CA ALA A 225 19.44 -22.92 -0.41
C ALA A 225 20.60 -21.99 -0.08
N GLU A 226 21.20 -21.41 -1.11
CA GLU A 226 22.36 -20.54 -0.95
C GLU A 226 21.97 -19.37 -0.04
N LYS A 227 22.64 -19.23 1.12
CA LYS A 227 22.30 -18.19 2.10
C LYS A 227 22.53 -16.81 1.49
N VAL A 228 21.43 -16.11 1.22
CA VAL A 228 21.47 -14.73 0.77
C VAL A 228 21.73 -13.84 1.98
N THR A 229 22.93 -13.30 2.10
CA THR A 229 23.28 -12.31 3.14
C THR A 229 23.32 -10.92 2.54
N LEU A 230 23.01 -9.88 3.34
CA LEU A 230 23.10 -8.48 2.90
C LEU A 230 24.49 -8.18 2.32
N LYS A 231 25.57 -8.68 2.95
CA LYS A 231 26.94 -8.49 2.45
C LYS A 231 27.12 -9.10 1.05
N LYS A 232 26.60 -10.32 0.81
CA LYS A 232 26.68 -10.97 -0.51
C LYS A 232 25.81 -10.23 -1.54
N MET A 233 24.63 -9.77 -1.14
CA MET A 233 23.73 -8.98 -1.98
C MET A 233 24.41 -7.67 -2.44
N PHE A 234 24.98 -6.88 -1.52
CA PHE A 234 25.73 -5.67 -1.87
C PHE A 234 26.98 -5.96 -2.70
N SER A 235 27.68 -7.07 -2.45
CA SER A 235 28.83 -7.50 -3.25
C SER A 235 28.42 -7.81 -4.71
N VAL A 236 27.31 -8.51 -4.92
CA VAL A 236 26.80 -8.82 -6.28
C VAL A 236 26.37 -7.54 -6.99
N ILE A 237 25.69 -6.63 -6.30
CA ILE A 237 25.32 -5.33 -6.87
C ILE A 237 26.57 -4.53 -7.29
N ALA A 238 27.61 -4.51 -6.46
CA ALA A 238 28.84 -3.77 -6.75
C ALA A 238 29.59 -4.31 -7.96
N HIS A 239 29.49 -5.61 -8.26
CA HIS A 239 30.15 -6.24 -9.41
C HIS A 239 29.25 -6.32 -10.66
N ASN A 240 27.94 -6.10 -10.52
CA ASN A 240 26.96 -6.09 -11.60
C ASN A 240 26.37 -4.70 -11.78
N ASP A 241 27.02 -3.89 -12.62
CA ASP A 241 26.60 -2.52 -12.91
C ASP A 241 25.18 -2.42 -13.47
N GLN A 242 24.73 -3.42 -14.25
CA GLN A 242 23.39 -3.43 -14.82
C GLN A 242 22.32 -3.71 -13.77
N LEU A 243 22.61 -4.56 -12.81
CA LEU A 243 21.74 -4.82 -11.65
C LEU A 243 21.63 -3.56 -10.76
N LEU A 244 22.73 -2.83 -10.56
CA LEU A 244 22.72 -1.55 -9.84
C LEU A 244 21.77 -0.55 -10.52
N TRP A 245 21.91 -0.34 -11.83
CA TRP A 245 21.07 0.61 -12.56
C TRP A 245 19.60 0.21 -12.60
N ALA A 246 19.30 -1.08 -12.79
CA ALA A 246 17.93 -1.60 -12.74
C ALA A 246 17.31 -1.42 -11.35
N SER A 247 18.07 -1.64 -10.27
CA SER A 247 17.62 -1.48 -8.88
C SER A 247 17.36 -0.02 -8.53
N LEU A 248 18.23 0.90 -8.92
CA LEU A 248 18.03 2.34 -8.75
C LEU A 248 16.82 2.83 -9.53
N ALA A 249 16.64 2.34 -10.77
CA ALA A 249 15.45 2.66 -11.55
C ALA A 249 14.16 2.14 -10.90
N LEU A 250 14.17 0.91 -10.36
CA LEU A 250 13.05 0.36 -9.60
C LEU A 250 12.75 1.21 -8.36
N MET A 251 13.78 1.66 -7.64
CA MET A 251 13.61 2.50 -6.46
C MET A 251 12.94 3.83 -6.79
N LEU A 252 13.46 4.57 -7.77
CA LEU A 252 12.89 5.84 -8.21
C LEU A 252 11.46 5.69 -8.72
N TYR A 253 11.21 4.65 -9.52
CA TYR A 253 9.87 4.30 -10.00
C TYR A 253 8.92 4.02 -8.83
N SER A 254 9.32 3.17 -7.89
CA SER A 254 8.48 2.76 -6.76
C SER A 254 8.11 3.93 -5.86
N ILE A 255 9.06 4.82 -5.57
CA ILE A 255 8.76 6.05 -4.81
C ILE A 255 7.78 6.92 -5.59
N GLY A 256 8.06 7.21 -6.86
CA GLY A 256 7.22 8.09 -7.68
C GLY A 256 5.80 7.53 -7.88
N SER A 257 5.66 6.24 -8.20
CA SER A 257 4.35 5.62 -8.44
C SER A 257 3.48 5.58 -7.19
N ALA A 258 4.08 5.40 -6.01
CA ALA A 258 3.36 5.30 -4.76
C ALA A 258 2.89 6.67 -4.22
N LEU A 259 3.51 7.79 -4.61
CA LEU A 259 3.11 9.12 -4.15
C LEU A 259 1.68 9.49 -4.57
N LEU A 260 1.29 9.17 -5.81
CA LEU A 260 -0.06 9.44 -6.28
C LEU A 260 -1.12 8.66 -5.47
N THR A 261 -0.84 7.42 -5.09
CA THR A 261 -1.77 6.63 -4.29
C THR A 261 -1.79 7.06 -2.83
N ALA A 262 -0.65 7.37 -2.24
CA ALA A 262 -0.55 7.75 -0.83
C ALA A 262 -1.10 9.16 -0.52
N LEU A 263 -0.80 10.14 -1.39
CA LEU A 263 -1.31 11.51 -1.25
C LEU A 263 -2.65 11.74 -1.98
N GLY A 264 -3.03 10.82 -2.86
CA GLY A 264 -4.22 10.92 -3.69
C GLY A 264 -5.50 11.02 -2.87
N TYR A 265 -5.56 10.39 -1.69
CA TYR A 265 -6.69 10.52 -0.76
C TYR A 265 -6.88 11.97 -0.32
N ASN A 266 -5.81 12.62 0.13
CA ASN A 266 -5.85 14.02 0.56
C ASN A 266 -6.21 14.96 -0.59
N TRP A 267 -5.66 14.73 -1.79
CA TRP A 267 -6.03 15.48 -2.98
C TRP A 267 -7.50 15.29 -3.35
N PHE A 268 -7.97 14.04 -3.25
CA PHE A 268 -9.34 13.70 -3.59
C PHE A 268 -10.33 14.39 -2.65
N TYR A 269 -10.07 14.35 -1.36
CA TYR A 269 -10.90 15.02 -0.34
C TYR A 269 -10.92 16.55 -0.54
N LEU A 270 -9.78 17.12 -0.89
CA LEU A 270 -9.62 18.55 -1.06
C LEU A 270 -10.28 19.10 -2.34
N GLU A 271 -10.25 18.35 -3.43
CA GLU A 271 -10.62 18.83 -4.76
C GLU A 271 -11.97 18.27 -5.26
N ILE A 272 -12.31 17.06 -4.93
CA ILE A 272 -13.50 16.35 -5.44
C ILE A 272 -14.57 16.26 -4.35
N GLY A 273 -14.19 15.90 -3.12
CA GLY A 273 -15.08 15.83 -1.97
C GLY A 273 -14.69 14.73 -0.99
N TYR A 274 -15.10 14.92 0.25
CA TYR A 274 -14.88 13.96 1.35
C TYR A 274 -15.89 12.82 1.26
N ASN A 275 -15.70 11.93 0.30
CA ASN A 275 -16.66 10.86 -0.02
C ASN A 275 -15.98 9.55 -0.33
N GLY A 276 -16.25 8.53 0.50
CA GLY A 276 -15.63 7.21 0.40
C GLY A 276 -16.01 6.45 -0.87
N THR A 277 -17.23 6.60 -1.36
CA THR A 277 -17.70 5.94 -2.59
C THR A 277 -16.94 6.46 -3.82
N LEU A 278 -16.81 7.79 -3.93
CA LEU A 278 -16.06 8.39 -5.04
C LEU A 278 -14.58 8.00 -4.98
N THR A 279 -13.99 7.99 -3.79
CA THR A 279 -12.62 7.54 -3.57
C THR A 279 -12.43 6.08 -3.98
N MET A 280 -13.37 5.20 -3.60
CA MET A 280 -13.36 3.79 -4.03
C MET A 280 -13.41 3.66 -5.56
N ILE A 281 -14.26 4.40 -6.24
CA ILE A 281 -14.36 4.37 -7.71
C ILE A 281 -13.00 4.70 -8.35
N PHE A 282 -12.29 5.70 -7.83
CA PHE A 282 -10.95 6.05 -8.31
C PHE A 282 -9.94 4.92 -8.08
N ILE A 283 -9.95 4.27 -6.91
CA ILE A 283 -9.08 3.12 -6.60
C ILE A 283 -9.38 1.93 -7.50
N VAL A 284 -10.66 1.64 -7.74
CA VAL A 284 -11.06 0.55 -8.65
C VAL A 284 -10.58 0.83 -10.07
N SER A 285 -10.65 2.07 -10.54
CA SER A 285 -10.13 2.46 -11.86
C SER A 285 -8.61 2.19 -11.98
N PHE A 286 -7.85 2.46 -10.90
CA PHE A 286 -6.44 2.12 -10.80
C PHE A 286 -6.21 0.60 -10.88
N ALA A 287 -6.96 -0.18 -10.09
CA ALA A 287 -6.84 -1.64 -10.07
C ALA A 287 -7.12 -2.25 -11.45
N VAL A 288 -8.22 -1.85 -12.08
CA VAL A 288 -8.63 -2.32 -13.43
C VAL A 288 -7.57 -1.97 -14.46
N SER A 289 -7.08 -0.73 -14.48
CA SER A 289 -6.03 -0.30 -15.38
C SER A 289 -4.77 -1.17 -15.26
N ASN A 290 -4.31 -1.41 -14.04
CA ASN A 290 -3.13 -2.24 -13.78
C ASN A 290 -3.31 -3.68 -14.25
N ILE A 291 -4.44 -4.32 -13.89
CA ILE A 291 -4.73 -5.72 -14.27
C ILE A 291 -4.78 -5.86 -15.79
N VAL A 292 -5.51 -4.98 -16.46
CA VAL A 292 -5.69 -5.02 -17.93
C VAL A 292 -4.34 -4.84 -18.63
N VAL A 293 -3.60 -3.79 -18.26
CA VAL A 293 -2.34 -3.47 -18.94
C VAL A 293 -1.26 -4.52 -18.67
N GLN A 294 -1.12 -5.01 -17.43
CA GLN A 294 -0.16 -6.08 -17.11
C GLN A 294 -0.51 -7.40 -17.82
N SER A 295 -1.79 -7.73 -17.94
CA SER A 295 -2.24 -8.92 -18.67
C SER A 295 -1.93 -8.83 -20.17
N LEU A 296 -2.01 -7.63 -20.75
CA LEU A 296 -1.71 -7.38 -22.16
C LEU A 296 -0.20 -7.25 -22.43
N TYR A 297 0.63 -7.08 -21.41
CA TYR A 297 2.05 -6.82 -21.58
C TYR A 297 2.77 -7.88 -22.42
N ALA A 298 2.49 -9.16 -22.21
CA ALA A 298 3.10 -10.25 -22.98
C ALA A 298 2.76 -10.17 -24.50
N ALA A 299 1.57 -9.70 -24.83
CA ALA A 299 1.17 -9.48 -26.23
C ALA A 299 1.84 -8.22 -26.80
N LEU A 300 1.97 -7.16 -26.02
CA LEU A 300 2.67 -5.94 -26.40
C LEU A 300 4.18 -6.19 -26.60
N ALA A 301 4.81 -6.94 -25.71
CA ALA A 301 6.23 -7.30 -25.81
C ALA A 301 6.60 -8.17 -27.00
N LYS A 302 5.61 -8.85 -27.65
CA LYS A 302 5.83 -9.56 -28.93
C LYS A 302 5.90 -8.63 -30.13
N LYS A 303 5.30 -7.43 -30.03
CA LYS A 303 5.19 -6.48 -31.15
C LYS A 303 6.13 -5.28 -31.00
N PHE A 304 6.47 -4.91 -29.80
CA PHE A 304 7.22 -3.70 -29.47
C PHE A 304 8.45 -4.02 -28.62
N THR A 305 9.55 -3.34 -28.92
CA THR A 305 10.78 -3.41 -28.11
C THR A 305 10.57 -2.74 -26.75
N ARG A 306 11.35 -3.12 -25.74
CA ARG A 306 11.33 -2.49 -24.40
C ARG A 306 11.53 -0.98 -24.47
N LYS A 307 12.40 -0.50 -25.37
CA LYS A 307 12.61 0.94 -25.61
C LYS A 307 11.35 1.62 -26.15
N GLN A 308 10.60 0.97 -27.06
CA GLN A 308 9.32 1.49 -27.57
C GLN A 308 8.25 1.50 -26.47
N LEU A 309 8.11 0.40 -25.71
CA LEU A 309 7.18 0.33 -24.58
C LEU A 309 7.48 1.41 -23.52
N MET A 310 8.75 1.66 -23.23
CA MET A 310 9.16 2.74 -22.34
C MET A 310 8.78 4.13 -22.88
N ARG A 311 8.91 4.37 -24.19
CA ARG A 311 8.45 5.63 -24.82
C ARG A 311 6.93 5.78 -24.74
N PHE A 312 6.16 4.74 -25.03
CA PHE A 312 4.69 4.77 -24.89
C PHE A 312 4.29 5.06 -23.46
N SER A 313 4.93 4.40 -22.49
CA SER A 313 4.72 4.67 -21.08
C SER A 313 5.02 6.13 -20.73
N PHE A 314 6.15 6.68 -21.19
CA PHE A 314 6.52 8.07 -20.95
C PHE A 314 5.49 9.06 -21.49
N VAL A 315 5.03 8.87 -22.73
CA VAL A 315 4.01 9.74 -23.34
C VAL A 315 2.69 9.66 -22.57
N SER A 316 2.26 8.44 -22.22
CA SER A 316 1.04 8.23 -21.42
C SER A 316 1.12 8.91 -20.05
N LEU A 317 2.24 8.74 -19.33
CA LEU A 317 2.48 9.35 -18.02
C LEU A 317 2.55 10.87 -18.10
N ALA A 318 3.33 11.41 -19.06
CA ALA A 318 3.43 12.86 -19.24
C ALA A 318 2.08 13.50 -19.55
N PHE A 319 1.32 12.86 -20.44
CA PHE A 319 -0.03 13.31 -20.78
C PHE A 319 -0.97 13.24 -19.56
N GLY A 320 -1.05 12.09 -18.89
CA GLY A 320 -1.93 11.89 -17.73
C GLY A 320 -1.60 12.84 -16.56
N TYR A 321 -0.34 12.97 -16.19
CA TYR A 321 0.07 13.89 -15.12
C TYR A 321 -0.16 15.36 -15.48
N THR A 322 0.08 15.75 -16.75
CA THR A 322 -0.22 17.13 -17.20
C THR A 322 -1.70 17.45 -17.11
N LEU A 323 -2.57 16.50 -17.50
CA LEU A 323 -4.02 16.67 -17.40
C LEU A 323 -4.49 16.73 -15.94
N LEU A 324 -3.96 15.86 -15.06
CA LEU A 324 -4.26 15.90 -13.63
C LEU A 324 -3.82 17.22 -12.98
N LEU A 325 -2.65 17.74 -13.36
CA LEU A 325 -2.18 19.05 -12.90
C LEU A 325 -3.07 20.19 -13.37
N ALA A 326 -3.58 20.11 -14.59
CA ALA A 326 -4.42 21.13 -15.23
C ALA A 326 -5.91 21.09 -14.80
N LEU A 327 -6.32 20.08 -14.00
CA LEU A 327 -7.71 19.99 -13.51
C LEU A 327 -8.10 21.27 -12.76
N GLY A 328 -9.26 21.83 -13.09
CA GLY A 328 -9.79 23.06 -12.48
C GLY A 328 -9.11 24.35 -12.93
N TRP A 329 -8.07 24.30 -13.77
CA TRP A 329 -7.38 25.50 -14.22
C TRP A 329 -8.31 26.34 -15.11
N ARG A 330 -8.59 27.58 -14.66
CA ARG A 330 -9.47 28.55 -15.33
C ARG A 330 -10.86 28.03 -15.70
N GLY A 331 -11.33 26.96 -15.03
CA GLY A 331 -12.63 26.35 -15.34
C GLY A 331 -12.68 25.53 -16.63
N PHE A 332 -11.55 25.38 -17.35
CA PHE A 332 -11.51 24.66 -18.63
C PHE A 332 -11.68 23.14 -18.48
N LEU A 333 -11.08 22.57 -17.44
CA LEU A 333 -11.20 21.14 -17.11
C LEU A 333 -11.98 21.00 -15.79
N PRO A 334 -13.18 20.40 -15.81
CA PRO A 334 -13.97 20.25 -14.60
C PRO A 334 -13.32 19.27 -13.64
N VAL A 335 -13.32 19.63 -12.34
CA VAL A 335 -12.84 18.76 -11.27
C VAL A 335 -14.00 17.87 -10.84
N ASN A 336 -14.00 16.63 -11.29
CA ASN A 336 -14.99 15.62 -10.91
C ASN A 336 -14.40 14.21 -11.05
N ILE A 337 -15.14 13.20 -10.56
CA ILE A 337 -14.69 11.80 -10.54
C ILE A 337 -14.39 11.26 -11.95
N VAL A 338 -15.16 11.67 -12.96
CA VAL A 338 -15.00 11.16 -14.33
C VAL A 338 -13.68 11.63 -14.92
N THR A 339 -13.39 12.93 -14.83
CA THR A 339 -12.13 13.50 -15.32
C THR A 339 -10.92 12.94 -14.57
N ALA A 340 -11.02 12.80 -13.24
CA ALA A 340 -9.98 12.21 -12.42
C ALA A 340 -9.69 10.75 -12.82
N CYS A 341 -10.73 9.93 -13.03
CA CYS A 341 -10.56 8.54 -13.46
C CYS A 341 -9.98 8.45 -14.87
N VAL A 342 -10.51 9.22 -15.84
CA VAL A 342 -10.02 9.20 -17.23
C VAL A 342 -8.55 9.58 -17.30
N PHE A 343 -8.14 10.66 -16.61
CA PHE A 343 -6.75 11.09 -16.61
C PHE A 343 -5.86 10.14 -15.80
N GLY A 344 -6.40 9.59 -14.72
CA GLY A 344 -5.77 8.53 -13.94
C GLY A 344 -5.45 7.29 -14.76
N LEU A 345 -6.32 6.87 -15.69
CA LEU A 345 -6.08 5.71 -16.56
C LEU A 345 -4.80 5.84 -17.40
N PHE A 346 -4.49 7.06 -17.91
CA PHE A 346 -3.23 7.30 -18.63
C PHE A 346 -2.02 7.17 -17.72
N VAL A 347 -2.12 7.68 -16.48
CA VAL A 347 -1.05 7.56 -15.50
C VAL A 347 -0.85 6.09 -15.10
N PHE A 348 -1.92 5.42 -14.69
CA PHE A 348 -1.85 4.04 -14.20
C PHE A 348 -1.45 3.06 -15.29
N GLY A 349 -1.97 3.23 -16.52
CA GLY A 349 -1.58 2.42 -17.67
C GLY A 349 -0.11 2.61 -18.02
N GLY A 350 0.37 3.85 -18.04
CA GLY A 350 1.78 4.15 -18.26
C GLY A 350 2.67 3.56 -17.17
N GLN A 351 2.29 3.69 -15.89
CA GLN A 351 3.00 3.07 -14.76
C GLN A 351 3.07 1.56 -14.89
N ALA A 352 1.97 0.91 -15.24
CA ALA A 352 1.91 -0.55 -15.37
C ALA A 352 2.85 -1.07 -16.48
N ILE A 353 2.87 -0.42 -17.65
CA ILE A 353 3.81 -0.78 -18.73
C ILE A 353 5.26 -0.62 -18.27
N PHE A 354 5.59 0.52 -17.67
CA PHE A 354 6.97 0.79 -17.26
C PHE A 354 7.45 -0.12 -16.15
N TYR A 355 6.59 -0.44 -15.20
CA TYR A 355 6.88 -1.43 -14.16
C TYR A 355 7.29 -2.78 -14.75
N MET A 356 6.54 -3.28 -15.73
CA MET A 356 6.88 -4.54 -16.40
C MET A 356 8.21 -4.47 -17.15
N VAL A 357 8.51 -3.33 -17.80
CA VAL A 357 9.84 -3.11 -18.43
C VAL A 357 10.96 -3.19 -17.40
N ILE A 358 10.81 -2.55 -16.23
CA ILE A 358 11.82 -2.59 -15.16
C ILE A 358 12.03 -4.02 -14.67
N ILE A 359 10.94 -4.76 -14.41
CA ILE A 359 11.03 -6.13 -13.90
C ILE A 359 11.73 -7.06 -14.90
N VAL A 360 11.41 -6.96 -16.19
CA VAL A 360 12.09 -7.74 -17.24
C VAL A 360 13.57 -7.36 -17.32
N ASN A 361 13.89 -6.06 -17.28
CA ASN A 361 15.28 -5.61 -17.29
C ASN A 361 16.04 -6.14 -16.07
N MET A 362 15.44 -6.11 -14.88
CA MET A 362 16.05 -6.64 -13.66
C MET A 362 16.29 -8.16 -13.75
N THR A 363 15.35 -8.91 -14.30
CA THR A 363 15.51 -10.35 -14.52
C THR A 363 16.65 -10.66 -15.49
N ASN A 364 16.77 -9.86 -16.57
CA ASN A 364 17.84 -10.05 -17.57
C ASN A 364 19.26 -9.80 -17.02
N THR A 365 19.39 -9.15 -15.87
CA THR A 365 20.69 -8.98 -15.22
C THR A 365 21.24 -10.27 -14.62
N ILE A 366 20.43 -11.33 -14.51
CA ILE A 366 20.88 -12.66 -14.07
C ILE A 366 21.82 -13.26 -15.11
N GLU A 367 21.38 -13.28 -16.38
CA GLU A 367 22.17 -13.80 -17.50
C GLU A 367 23.41 -12.93 -17.74
N TYR A 368 23.29 -11.62 -17.56
CA TYR A 368 24.43 -10.70 -17.63
C TYR A 368 25.46 -10.96 -16.53
N ASN A 369 25.01 -11.25 -15.31
CA ASN A 369 25.88 -11.60 -14.19
C ASN A 369 26.65 -12.90 -14.50
N GLU A 370 25.95 -13.94 -14.94
CA GLU A 370 26.56 -15.21 -15.33
C GLU A 370 27.55 -15.04 -16.48
N TYR A 371 27.21 -14.25 -17.49
CA TYR A 371 28.11 -13.94 -18.61
C TYR A 371 29.41 -13.27 -18.14
N LYS A 372 29.30 -12.32 -17.18
CA LYS A 372 30.42 -11.50 -16.70
C LYS A 372 31.28 -12.19 -15.65
N THR A 373 30.68 -12.93 -14.72
CA THR A 373 31.36 -13.50 -13.55
C THR A 373 31.45 -15.01 -13.55
N GLY A 374 30.69 -15.70 -14.38
CA GLY A 374 30.51 -17.16 -14.35
C GLY A 374 29.44 -17.60 -13.32
N ASP A 375 29.05 -16.74 -12.39
CA ASP A 375 28.07 -17.04 -11.33
C ASP A 375 26.68 -16.51 -11.68
N ARG A 376 25.67 -17.36 -11.61
CA ARG A 376 24.30 -16.97 -11.97
C ARG A 376 23.62 -16.07 -10.90
N ASN A 377 23.90 -16.28 -9.63
CA ASN A 377 23.41 -15.49 -8.48
C ASN A 377 21.89 -15.14 -8.53
N GLU A 378 21.07 -16.05 -9.05
CA GLU A 378 19.64 -15.84 -9.31
C GLU A 378 18.87 -15.49 -8.03
N ALA A 379 19.13 -16.22 -6.93
CA ALA A 379 18.51 -15.99 -5.64
C ALA A 379 18.76 -14.55 -5.10
N ILE A 380 19.94 -14.01 -5.37
CA ILE A 380 20.32 -12.65 -4.93
C ILE A 380 19.54 -11.60 -5.71
N VAL A 381 19.41 -11.75 -7.03
CA VAL A 381 18.64 -10.81 -7.87
C VAL A 381 17.17 -10.82 -7.47
N PHE A 382 16.58 -11.99 -7.21
CA PHE A 382 15.20 -12.09 -6.77
C PHE A 382 14.97 -11.53 -5.36
N SER A 383 15.94 -11.66 -4.43
CA SER A 383 15.84 -11.08 -3.08
C SER A 383 16.04 -9.56 -3.06
N LEU A 384 16.75 -9.01 -4.05
CA LEU A 384 16.98 -7.57 -4.15
C LEU A 384 15.69 -6.78 -4.43
N ARG A 385 14.77 -7.35 -5.21
CA ARG A 385 13.49 -6.71 -5.54
C ARG A 385 12.66 -6.34 -4.29
N PRO A 386 12.33 -7.26 -3.39
CA PRO A 386 11.61 -6.89 -2.16
C PRO A 386 12.42 -5.96 -1.25
N PHE A 387 13.73 -6.09 -1.19
CA PHE A 387 14.58 -5.17 -0.45
C PHE A 387 14.45 -3.72 -0.98
N VAL A 388 14.57 -3.53 -2.28
CA VAL A 388 14.40 -2.22 -2.93
C VAL A 388 12.98 -1.69 -2.71
N ALA A 389 11.95 -2.54 -2.77
CA ALA A 389 10.57 -2.14 -2.51
C ALA A 389 10.36 -1.66 -1.07
N LYS A 390 10.93 -2.36 -0.07
CA LYS A 390 10.90 -1.94 1.34
C LYS A 390 11.59 -0.58 1.54
N LEU A 391 12.79 -0.41 0.99
CA LEU A 391 13.52 0.85 1.08
C LEU A 391 12.76 2.00 0.38
N SER A 392 12.19 1.74 -0.79
CA SER A 392 11.36 2.72 -1.51
C SER A 392 10.14 3.14 -0.70
N SER A 393 9.45 2.20 -0.04
CA SER A 393 8.28 2.50 0.78
C SER A 393 8.62 3.33 2.02
N ALA A 394 9.80 3.12 2.60
CA ALA A 394 10.30 3.93 3.71
C ALA A 394 10.54 5.39 3.28
N ILE A 395 11.26 5.59 2.18
CA ILE A 395 11.53 6.93 1.63
C ILE A 395 10.22 7.60 1.20
N GLN A 396 9.32 6.87 0.54
CA GLN A 396 8.01 7.36 0.16
C GLN A 396 7.19 7.83 1.37
N GLY A 397 7.15 7.05 2.46
CA GLY A 397 6.44 7.42 3.69
C GLY A 397 6.97 8.72 4.29
N LEU A 398 8.30 8.90 4.31
CA LEU A 398 8.91 10.14 4.76
C LEU A 398 8.52 11.33 3.85
N VAL A 399 8.57 11.15 2.53
CA VAL A 399 8.18 12.19 1.58
C VAL A 399 6.70 12.57 1.76
N VAL A 400 5.81 11.60 1.93
CA VAL A 400 4.38 11.83 2.19
C VAL A 400 4.18 12.69 3.44
N ILE A 401 4.80 12.33 4.55
CA ILE A 401 4.68 13.08 5.80
C ILE A 401 5.24 14.50 5.66
N LEU A 402 6.38 14.66 5.01
CA LEU A 402 6.96 15.98 4.75
C LEU A 402 6.01 16.85 3.89
N VAL A 403 5.42 16.28 2.84
CA VAL A 403 4.43 17.00 2.02
C VAL A 403 3.23 17.41 2.85
N LEU A 404 2.65 16.52 3.65
CA LEU A 404 1.47 16.81 4.49
C LEU A 404 1.74 17.90 5.52
N VAL A 405 2.92 17.91 6.13
CA VAL A 405 3.31 18.91 7.13
C VAL A 405 3.62 20.26 6.48
N LEU A 406 4.47 20.25 5.43
CA LEU A 406 4.90 21.50 4.78
C LEU A 406 3.77 22.20 4.01
N SER A 407 2.80 21.44 3.51
CA SER A 407 1.62 22.02 2.84
C SER A 407 0.55 22.54 3.83
N GLY A 408 0.65 22.24 5.12
CA GLY A 408 -0.39 22.54 6.11
C GLY A 408 -1.58 21.56 6.12
N ILE A 409 -1.61 20.58 5.20
CA ILE A 409 -2.71 19.59 5.10
C ILE A 409 -2.82 18.77 6.38
N TYR A 410 -1.69 18.49 7.06
CA TYR A 410 -1.72 17.78 8.34
C TYR A 410 -2.57 18.55 9.37
N GLY A 411 -2.39 19.86 9.51
CA GLY A 411 -3.20 20.69 10.42
C GLY A 411 -4.68 20.63 10.09
N MET A 412 -5.01 20.74 8.79
CA MET A 412 -6.40 20.68 8.34
C MET A 412 -7.03 19.30 8.58
N SER A 413 -6.27 18.21 8.42
CA SER A 413 -6.78 16.87 8.71
C SER A 413 -7.11 16.65 10.19
N GLN A 414 -6.43 17.36 11.11
CA GLN A 414 -6.81 17.35 12.52
C GLN A 414 -8.18 18.02 12.73
N ASN A 415 -8.48 19.09 12.00
CA ASN A 415 -9.78 19.75 12.06
C ASN A 415 -10.91 18.83 11.58
N ILE A 416 -10.68 18.06 10.50
CA ILE A 416 -11.65 17.06 10.03
C ILE A 416 -11.84 15.95 11.06
N SER A 417 -10.76 15.48 11.67
CA SER A 417 -10.85 14.44 12.70
C SER A 417 -11.64 14.90 13.92
N GLU A 418 -11.45 16.15 14.34
CA GLU A 418 -12.22 16.72 15.46
C GLU A 418 -13.70 16.85 15.08
N LEU A 419 -14.00 17.33 13.86
CA LEU A 419 -15.37 17.38 13.34
C LEU A 419 -16.05 16.01 13.36
N GLU A 420 -15.37 14.95 12.86
CA GLU A 420 -15.88 13.59 12.92
C GLU A 420 -16.16 13.11 14.35
N ASN A 421 -15.25 13.44 15.28
CA ASN A 421 -15.38 13.09 16.67
C ASN A 421 -16.63 13.76 17.30
N GLN A 422 -16.84 15.05 17.05
CA GLN A 422 -18.00 15.78 17.55
C GLN A 422 -19.32 15.26 16.95
N LEU A 423 -19.31 14.94 15.65
CA LEU A 423 -20.47 14.32 15.01
C LEU A 423 -20.77 12.92 15.55
N SER A 424 -19.74 12.15 15.87
CA SER A 424 -19.92 10.83 16.51
C SER A 424 -20.56 10.97 17.90
N ILE A 425 -20.08 11.93 18.70
CA ILE A 425 -20.66 12.23 20.03
C ILE A 425 -22.13 12.64 19.89
N PHE A 426 -22.43 13.54 18.95
CA PHE A 426 -23.81 13.95 18.69
C PHE A 426 -24.70 12.78 18.31
N ASN A 427 -24.24 11.88 17.45
CA ASN A 427 -25.02 10.72 17.03
C ASN A 427 -25.30 9.72 18.18
N GLU A 428 -24.46 9.68 19.19
CA GLU A 428 -24.63 8.86 20.39
C GLU A 428 -25.52 9.49 21.47
N MET A 429 -25.87 10.79 21.34
CA MET A 429 -26.76 11.47 22.28
C MET A 429 -28.16 10.88 22.28
N SER A 430 -28.82 10.91 23.43
CA SER A 430 -30.25 10.60 23.55
C SER A 430 -31.12 11.59 22.78
N LEU A 431 -32.37 11.22 22.48
CA LEU A 431 -33.31 12.11 21.77
C LEU A 431 -33.49 13.45 22.49
N ASP A 432 -33.60 13.42 23.83
CA ASP A 432 -33.74 14.63 24.63
C ASP A 432 -32.52 15.55 24.54
N GLN A 433 -31.31 14.96 24.61
CA GLN A 433 -30.06 15.71 24.47
C GLN A 433 -29.92 16.32 23.07
N LYS A 434 -30.31 15.60 22.02
CA LYS A 434 -30.33 16.11 20.65
C LYS A 434 -31.33 17.25 20.50
N GLN A 435 -32.52 17.12 21.09
CA GLN A 435 -33.53 18.16 21.07
C GLN A 435 -33.05 19.44 21.81
N GLU A 436 -32.38 19.28 22.93
CA GLU A 436 -31.75 20.39 23.66
C GLU A 436 -30.66 21.06 22.81
N PHE A 437 -29.78 20.26 22.19
CA PHE A 437 -28.75 20.75 21.26
C PHE A 437 -29.40 21.56 20.11
N TYR A 438 -30.43 21.02 19.47
CA TYR A 438 -31.18 21.71 18.41
C TYR A 438 -31.76 23.03 18.89
N ASN A 439 -32.42 23.03 20.04
CA ASN A 439 -33.02 24.24 20.59
C ASN A 439 -31.97 25.32 20.91
N ASN A 440 -30.82 24.94 21.41
CA ASN A 440 -29.68 25.82 21.71
C ASN A 440 -29.08 26.43 20.43
N VAL A 441 -28.96 25.63 19.37
CA VAL A 441 -28.52 26.11 18.05
C VAL A 441 -29.52 27.13 17.50
N MET A 442 -30.82 26.84 17.56
CA MET A 442 -31.88 27.75 17.07
C MET A 442 -32.00 29.01 17.91
N ALA A 443 -31.69 28.98 19.20
CA ALA A 443 -31.64 30.11 20.10
C ALA A 443 -30.36 30.97 19.94
N GLY A 444 -29.43 30.59 19.07
CA GLY A 444 -28.13 31.24 18.93
C GLY A 444 -27.20 31.01 20.14
N GLN A 445 -27.56 30.10 21.03
CA GLN A 445 -26.73 29.67 22.15
C GLN A 445 -25.82 28.54 21.66
N ILE A 446 -24.53 28.78 21.73
CA ILE A 446 -23.59 27.94 21.04
C ILE A 446 -23.04 26.89 21.98
N VAL A 447 -23.64 25.75 21.93
CA VAL A 447 -23.16 24.54 22.64
C VAL A 447 -21.75 24.11 22.14
N LEU A 448 -21.39 24.52 20.92
CA LEU A 448 -20.06 24.30 20.36
C LEU A 448 -18.92 24.90 21.20
N ASP A 449 -19.19 25.90 22.03
CA ASP A 449 -18.21 26.48 22.95
C ASP A 449 -17.81 25.54 24.09
N GLN A 450 -18.59 24.51 24.34
CA GLN A 450 -18.27 23.45 25.32
C GLN A 450 -17.49 22.30 24.72
N ALA A 451 -17.34 22.25 23.41
CA ALA A 451 -16.56 21.25 22.72
C ALA A 451 -15.10 21.73 22.56
N ASP A 452 -14.14 20.82 22.63
CA ASP A 452 -12.71 21.08 22.39
C ASP A 452 -12.39 21.41 20.92
N LEU A 453 -13.30 22.11 20.24
CA LEU A 453 -13.13 22.61 18.88
C LEU A 453 -12.31 23.90 18.87
N LYS A 454 -11.42 24.02 17.89
CA LYS A 454 -10.70 25.27 17.64
C LYS A 454 -11.66 26.35 17.11
N ASP A 455 -11.36 27.60 17.33
CA ASP A 455 -12.23 28.71 16.90
C ASP A 455 -12.49 28.72 15.38
N SER A 456 -11.48 28.31 14.59
CA SER A 456 -11.63 28.15 13.13
C SER A 456 -12.61 27.04 12.75
N GLU A 457 -12.68 25.96 13.51
CA GLU A 457 -13.59 24.83 13.29
C GLU A 457 -15.01 25.20 13.69
N LYS A 458 -15.15 25.88 14.83
CA LYS A 458 -16.42 26.46 15.28
C LYS A 458 -16.98 27.40 14.22
N ALA A 459 -16.15 28.32 13.69
CA ALA A 459 -16.56 29.26 12.67
C ALA A 459 -17.09 28.58 11.40
N VAL A 460 -16.47 27.49 10.96
CA VAL A 460 -16.89 26.71 9.79
C VAL A 460 -18.21 25.97 10.06
N ILE A 461 -18.37 25.36 11.22
CA ILE A 461 -19.62 24.70 11.61
C ILE A 461 -20.73 25.73 11.72
N TYR A 462 -20.42 26.91 12.26
CA TYR A 462 -21.34 28.03 12.32
C TYR A 462 -21.79 28.54 10.93
N ALA A 463 -20.81 28.78 10.05
CA ALA A 463 -21.11 29.22 8.69
C ALA A 463 -21.98 28.19 7.96
N ALA A 464 -21.71 26.92 8.16
CA ALA A 464 -22.48 25.84 7.56
C ALA A 464 -23.89 25.70 8.16
N LEU A 465 -24.07 25.93 9.46
CA LEU A 465 -25.39 25.99 10.12
C LEU A 465 -26.19 27.23 9.75
N GLN A 466 -25.52 28.35 9.42
CA GLN A 466 -26.12 29.58 8.99
C GLN A 466 -26.35 29.66 7.47
N ASP A 467 -25.88 28.71 6.69
CA ASP A 467 -26.17 28.61 5.27
C ASP A 467 -27.69 28.55 5.07
N PRO A 468 -28.27 29.43 4.25
CA PRO A 468 -29.72 29.48 4.01
C PRO A 468 -30.30 28.12 3.58
N ALA A 469 -29.54 27.32 2.81
CA ALA A 469 -29.96 25.98 2.40
C ALA A 469 -30.07 25.03 3.60
N ASN A 470 -29.10 25.07 4.52
CA ASN A 470 -29.10 24.25 5.73
C ASN A 470 -30.11 24.81 6.77
N ALA A 471 -30.24 26.13 6.89
CA ALA A 471 -31.20 26.75 7.77
C ALA A 471 -32.65 26.44 7.36
N VAL A 472 -32.97 26.48 6.08
CA VAL A 472 -34.27 26.07 5.53
C VAL A 472 -34.55 24.59 5.88
N PHE A 473 -33.56 23.75 5.76
CA PHE A 473 -33.71 22.35 6.07
C PHE A 473 -34.00 22.11 7.56
N VAL A 474 -33.36 22.84 8.45
CA VAL A 474 -33.56 22.77 9.91
C VAL A 474 -34.94 23.32 10.30
N ILE A 475 -35.37 24.44 9.69
CA ILE A 475 -36.62 25.11 10.05
C ILE A 475 -37.84 24.36 9.54
N ASN A 476 -37.77 23.74 8.37
CA ASN A 476 -38.92 23.10 7.71
C ASN A 476 -39.08 21.63 8.02
N SER A 477 -38.13 21.01 8.72
CA SER A 477 -38.18 19.59 9.09
C SER A 477 -38.63 19.42 10.53
N ASP A 478 -39.24 18.26 10.84
CA ASP A 478 -39.52 17.89 12.22
C ASP A 478 -38.20 17.81 13.00
N PRO A 479 -38.08 18.53 14.15
CA PRO A 479 -36.89 18.45 14.97
C PRO A 479 -36.48 17.02 15.36
N ALA A 480 -37.46 16.13 15.58
CA ALA A 480 -37.20 14.74 15.86
C ALA A 480 -36.53 14.03 14.68
N ASP A 481 -37.00 14.24 13.45
CA ASP A 481 -36.41 13.65 12.25
C ASP A 481 -35.02 14.22 11.99
N ASN A 482 -34.83 15.53 12.17
CA ASN A 482 -33.52 16.17 12.05
C ASN A 482 -32.49 15.63 13.02
N ILE A 483 -32.92 15.24 14.21
CA ILE A 483 -32.09 14.70 15.25
C ILE A 483 -31.77 13.23 14.98
N THR A 484 -32.69 12.46 14.41
CA THR A 484 -32.48 11.04 14.11
C THR A 484 -31.52 10.81 12.94
N ASP A 485 -31.53 11.71 11.94
CA ASP A 485 -30.71 11.56 10.74
C ASP A 485 -29.28 12.13 10.88
N GLY A 486 -28.89 12.58 12.03
CA GLY A 486 -27.56 13.10 12.28
C GLY A 486 -27.56 14.57 12.67
N LEU A 487 -26.39 15.21 12.64
CA LEU A 487 -26.18 16.57 13.10
C LEU A 487 -27.05 17.57 12.32
N VAL A 488 -28.32 17.56 12.55
CA VAL A 488 -29.28 18.27 11.72
C VAL A 488 -29.35 17.69 10.31
N THR A 489 -30.50 17.30 9.84
CA THR A 489 -30.69 16.57 8.57
C THR A 489 -30.08 17.25 7.33
N GLY A 490 -29.78 18.51 7.36
CA GLY A 490 -29.07 19.22 6.29
C GLY A 490 -27.55 19.11 6.36
N MET A 491 -26.98 18.63 7.47
CA MET A 491 -25.54 18.58 7.68
C MET A 491 -25.06 17.17 7.95
N THR A 492 -24.72 16.48 6.87
CA THR A 492 -23.97 15.22 6.92
C THR A 492 -22.49 15.50 7.13
N ILE A 493 -21.74 14.49 7.58
CA ILE A 493 -20.28 14.61 7.68
C ILE A 493 -19.63 15.03 6.36
N ASP A 494 -20.14 14.54 5.23
CA ASP A 494 -19.63 14.89 3.90
C ASP A 494 -19.77 16.39 3.63
N LYS A 495 -20.93 16.98 3.95
CA LYS A 495 -21.17 18.44 3.79
C LYS A 495 -20.33 19.28 4.74
N ALA A 496 -20.21 18.86 5.99
CA ALA A 496 -19.41 19.57 6.98
C ALA A 496 -17.92 19.53 6.63
N ALA A 497 -17.40 18.36 6.25
CA ALA A 497 -16.03 18.20 5.78
C ALA A 497 -15.77 18.95 4.47
N ASP A 498 -16.71 18.93 3.52
CA ASP A 498 -16.63 19.72 2.29
C ASP A 498 -16.57 21.23 2.58
N ALA A 499 -17.32 21.72 3.57
CA ALA A 499 -17.26 23.11 3.99
C ALA A 499 -15.87 23.47 4.55
N VAL A 500 -15.26 22.60 5.36
CA VAL A 500 -13.89 22.78 5.86
C VAL A 500 -12.87 22.78 4.71
N PHE A 501 -12.97 21.83 3.79
CA PHE A 501 -12.03 21.72 2.65
C PHE A 501 -12.21 22.83 1.61
N LYS A 502 -13.41 23.34 1.43
CA LYS A 502 -13.71 24.38 0.43
C LYS A 502 -13.61 25.80 0.96
N ASN A 503 -13.54 25.98 2.28
CA ASN A 503 -13.37 27.31 2.86
C ASN A 503 -11.96 27.85 2.54
N ASN A 504 -11.88 28.98 1.86
CA ASN A 504 -10.62 29.61 1.47
C ASN A 504 -9.76 30.06 2.66
N ASP A 505 -10.36 30.30 3.82
CA ASP A 505 -9.64 30.68 5.04
C ASP A 505 -8.90 29.47 5.66
N ASN A 506 -9.39 28.24 5.39
CA ASN A 506 -8.78 27.00 5.87
C ASN A 506 -7.86 26.34 4.82
N VAL A 507 -8.11 26.59 3.53
CA VAL A 507 -7.41 25.95 2.40
C VAL A 507 -6.89 27.01 1.46
N ASP A 508 -5.66 27.38 1.64
CA ASP A 508 -5.03 28.39 0.79
C ASP A 508 -4.56 27.84 -0.57
N VAL A 509 -4.30 28.75 -1.50
CA VAL A 509 -3.77 28.40 -2.83
C VAL A 509 -2.43 27.67 -2.74
N PRO A 510 -1.47 28.06 -1.87
CA PRO A 510 -0.24 27.31 -1.66
C PRO A 510 -0.45 25.85 -1.23
N MET A 511 -1.40 25.57 -0.34
CA MET A 511 -1.72 24.21 0.12
C MET A 511 -2.16 23.33 -1.04
N ARG A 512 -3.14 23.80 -1.84
CA ARG A 512 -3.64 23.07 -3.02
C ARG A 512 -2.55 22.87 -4.05
N LEU A 513 -1.74 23.90 -4.33
CA LEU A 513 -0.65 23.83 -5.29
C LEU A 513 0.42 22.84 -4.85
N THR A 514 0.86 22.88 -3.60
CA THR A 514 1.86 21.97 -3.05
C THR A 514 1.40 20.52 -3.19
N LEU A 515 0.16 20.22 -2.84
CA LEU A 515 -0.39 18.87 -2.98
C LEU A 515 -0.46 18.43 -4.44
N ARG A 516 -0.96 19.29 -5.33
CA ARG A 516 -1.01 19.00 -6.78
C ARG A 516 0.37 18.73 -7.35
N LEU A 517 1.39 19.52 -7.00
CA LEU A 517 2.77 19.30 -7.42
C LEU A 517 3.32 17.99 -6.87
N ALA A 518 3.01 17.66 -5.62
CA ALA A 518 3.46 16.43 -4.98
C ALA A 518 2.86 15.15 -5.59
N ILE A 519 1.62 15.20 -6.12
CA ILE A 519 0.96 14.04 -6.75
C ILE A 519 1.15 13.97 -8.27
N THR A 520 1.65 15.02 -8.91
CA THR A 520 1.82 15.09 -10.38
C THR A 520 3.26 15.31 -10.80
N VAL A 521 3.84 16.45 -10.44
CA VAL A 521 5.18 16.83 -10.90
C VAL A 521 6.27 15.98 -10.25
N LEU A 522 6.22 15.78 -8.94
CA LEU A 522 7.22 14.99 -8.24
C LEU A 522 7.24 13.52 -8.71
N PRO A 523 6.11 12.80 -8.81
CA PRO A 523 6.08 11.48 -9.44
C PRO A 523 6.58 11.46 -10.87
N ALA A 524 6.18 12.44 -11.70
CA ALA A 524 6.62 12.54 -13.08
C ALA A 524 8.15 12.70 -13.20
N LEU A 525 8.75 13.52 -12.32
CA LEU A 525 10.19 13.70 -12.26
C LEU A 525 10.92 12.43 -11.83
N LEU A 526 10.45 11.74 -10.78
CA LEU A 526 11.06 10.51 -10.27
C LEU A 526 10.95 9.37 -11.30
N ILE A 527 9.79 9.16 -11.88
CA ILE A 527 9.59 8.13 -12.91
C ILE A 527 10.35 8.51 -14.19
N GLY A 528 10.34 9.78 -14.58
CA GLY A 528 11.13 10.29 -15.70
C GLY A 528 12.63 10.07 -15.50
N ALA A 529 13.15 10.34 -14.29
CA ALA A 529 14.54 10.07 -13.93
C ALA A 529 14.86 8.56 -14.00
N SER A 530 13.94 7.70 -13.53
CA SER A 530 14.05 6.25 -13.67
C SER A 530 14.16 5.81 -15.14
N MET A 531 13.29 6.36 -16.01
CA MET A 531 13.32 6.08 -17.45
C MET A 531 14.62 6.57 -18.12
N LEU A 532 15.07 7.78 -17.78
CA LEU A 532 16.32 8.33 -18.30
C LEU A 532 17.53 7.49 -17.86
N LEU A 533 17.53 7.02 -16.62
CA LEU A 533 18.56 6.16 -16.08
C LEU A 533 18.65 4.84 -16.86
N LEU A 534 17.53 4.15 -17.07
CA LEU A 534 17.50 2.94 -17.88
C LEU A 534 17.89 3.19 -19.33
N ASN A 535 17.40 4.26 -19.94
CA ASN A 535 17.70 4.55 -21.33
C ASN A 535 19.19 4.86 -21.58
N LYS A 536 19.87 5.51 -20.60
CA LYS A 536 21.28 5.93 -20.73
C LYS A 536 22.29 4.90 -20.21
N LYS A 537 21.93 4.15 -19.17
CA LYS A 537 22.87 3.31 -18.41
C LYS A 537 22.64 1.81 -18.57
N PHE A 538 21.42 1.40 -18.91
CA PHE A 538 21.10 0.00 -19.08
C PHE A 538 21.37 -0.44 -20.52
N ILE A 539 22.35 -1.34 -20.68
CA ILE A 539 22.85 -1.75 -22.01
C ILE A 539 22.24 -3.06 -22.51
N ILE A 540 21.54 -3.82 -21.65
CA ILE A 540 20.99 -5.12 -22.01
C ILE A 540 19.68 -4.91 -22.78
N ASP A 541 19.78 -4.59 -24.08
CA ASP A 541 18.62 -4.63 -24.98
C ASP A 541 18.33 -6.06 -25.48
N GLU A 542 17.36 -6.24 -26.35
CA GLU A 542 16.92 -7.55 -26.82
C GLU A 542 18.04 -8.28 -27.56
N ILE A 543 18.78 -7.56 -28.44
CA ILE A 543 19.85 -8.12 -29.25
C ILE A 543 21.03 -8.55 -28.38
N TYR A 544 21.43 -7.68 -27.46
CA TYR A 544 22.54 -7.98 -26.55
C TYR A 544 22.17 -9.11 -25.58
N TYR A 545 20.91 -9.17 -25.13
CA TYR A 545 20.40 -10.26 -24.29
C TYR A 545 20.48 -11.61 -25.00
N GLU A 546 20.03 -11.71 -26.25
CA GLU A 546 20.14 -12.92 -27.07
C GLU A 546 21.61 -13.37 -27.21
N LYS A 547 22.49 -12.42 -27.51
CA LYS A 547 23.93 -12.70 -27.64
C LYS A 547 24.54 -13.29 -26.37
N ILE A 548 24.35 -12.63 -25.20
CA ILE A 548 24.93 -13.11 -23.95
C ILE A 548 24.34 -14.47 -23.51
N THR A 549 23.06 -14.70 -23.78
CA THR A 549 22.39 -15.97 -23.47
C THR A 549 22.97 -17.11 -24.30
N GLU A 550 23.19 -16.87 -25.59
CA GLU A 550 23.77 -17.88 -26.48
C GLU A 550 25.24 -18.18 -26.12
N GLU A 551 26.05 -17.16 -25.88
CA GLU A 551 27.44 -17.34 -25.46
C GLU A 551 27.55 -18.09 -24.11
N THR A 552 26.67 -17.79 -23.16
CA THR A 552 26.62 -18.48 -21.87
C THR A 552 26.20 -19.94 -22.03
N ARG A 553 25.25 -20.22 -22.93
CA ARG A 553 24.82 -21.58 -23.26
C ARG A 553 25.99 -22.40 -23.82
N LEU A 554 26.71 -21.84 -24.80
CA LEU A 554 27.87 -22.51 -25.42
C LEU A 554 28.99 -22.82 -24.39
N ARG A 555 29.26 -21.87 -23.47
CA ARG A 555 30.23 -22.11 -22.38
C ARG A 555 29.81 -23.27 -21.47
N ARG A 556 28.54 -23.37 -21.11
CA ARG A 556 28.01 -24.48 -20.30
C ARG A 556 28.14 -25.83 -21.02
N GLU A 557 27.85 -25.90 -22.31
CA GLU A 557 27.97 -27.08 -23.13
C GLU A 557 29.44 -27.56 -23.21
N GLN A 558 30.39 -26.64 -23.39
CA GLN A 558 31.83 -26.95 -23.40
C GLN A 558 32.30 -27.46 -22.04
N THR A 559 31.87 -26.87 -20.94
CA THR A 559 32.25 -27.31 -19.59
C THR A 559 31.65 -28.67 -19.25
N SER A 560 30.41 -28.94 -19.67
CA SER A 560 29.77 -30.25 -19.48
C SER A 560 30.40 -31.34 -20.35
N GLY A 561 30.83 -31.03 -21.58
CA GLY A 561 31.52 -31.94 -22.49
C GLY A 561 32.93 -32.33 -22.00
N SER A 562 33.65 -31.40 -21.37
CA SER A 562 34.97 -31.66 -20.78
C SER A 562 34.92 -32.43 -19.45
N ALA A 563 33.78 -32.49 -18.78
CA ALA A 563 33.58 -33.27 -17.55
C ALA A 563 33.23 -34.76 -17.83
N ILE A 564 32.92 -35.11 -19.09
CA ILE A 564 32.55 -36.46 -19.52
C ILE A 564 33.73 -37.14 -20.30
N SER A 565 34.75 -36.39 -20.68
CA SER A 565 35.97 -36.89 -21.27
C SER A 565 37.07 -37.10 -20.20
#